data_026e3d8851679d21602d989adabe020a
#
_entry.id   026e3d8851679d21602d989adabe020a
#
_cell.length_a   1.000
_cell.length_b   1.000
_cell.length_c   1.000
_cell.angle_alpha   90.00
_cell.angle_beta   90.00
_cell.angle_gamma   90.00
#
_symmetry.space_group_name_H-M   'P 1'
#
loop_
_entity.id
_entity.type
_entity.pdbx_description
1 polymer ?
#
loop_
_entity_poly.entity_id
_entity_poly.type
_entity_poly.pdbx_seq_one_letter_code
_entity_poly.pdbx_strand_id
1 'polypeptide(L)'
;PNTVNNFTKLISEGFYDGLAFHRVIPGFMAQGGCPNTRAGSSGIPGTGGPGYKINCEINSNKHLKGSLSMAHAGKNTGGSQFFIVYEAQPHLDGVHTVFGKTDDMDIVLKLTNGSKIIKASLV
;
A
#
# COMPACT_ATOMS: atom_id res chain seq x y z
N PRO A 1 0.21 -13.89 -6.72
CA PRO A 1 -0.51 -13.71 -7.99
C PRO A 1 -1.79 -12.91 -7.85
N ASN A 2 -2.67 -13.26 -6.90
CA ASN A 2 -3.93 -12.51 -6.74
C ASN A 2 -3.70 -11.09 -6.24
N THR A 3 -2.75 -10.89 -5.34
CA THR A 3 -2.40 -9.56 -4.82
C THR A 3 -1.83 -8.68 -5.93
N VAL A 4 -0.91 -9.21 -6.73
CA VAL A 4 -0.33 -8.47 -7.86
C VAL A 4 -1.40 -8.17 -8.90
N ASN A 5 -2.24 -9.16 -9.24
CA ASN A 5 -3.31 -8.97 -10.21
C ASN A 5 -4.30 -7.89 -9.74
N ASN A 6 -4.66 -7.89 -8.46
CA ASN A 6 -5.53 -6.89 -7.88
C ASN A 6 -4.91 -5.49 -7.95
N PHE A 7 -3.65 -5.38 -7.55
CA PHE A 7 -2.93 -4.10 -7.56
C PHE A 7 -2.82 -3.53 -8.97
N THR A 8 -2.43 -4.35 -9.94
CA THR A 8 -2.31 -3.91 -11.35
C THR A 8 -3.66 -3.57 -11.95
N LYS A 9 -4.72 -4.30 -11.60
CA LYS A 9 -6.09 -3.98 -12.02
C LYS A 9 -6.51 -2.60 -11.53
N LEU A 10 -6.30 -2.32 -10.24
CA LEU A 10 -6.65 -1.04 -9.64
C LEU A 10 -5.84 0.11 -10.28
N ILE A 11 -4.57 -0.12 -10.57
CA ILE A 11 -3.76 0.87 -11.29
C ILE A 11 -4.35 1.16 -12.67
N SER A 12 -4.70 0.11 -13.41
CA SER A 12 -5.27 0.24 -14.77
C SER A 12 -6.59 0.99 -14.77
N GLU A 13 -7.36 0.88 -13.70
CA GLU A 13 -8.67 1.56 -13.55
C GLU A 13 -8.53 3.01 -13.06
N GLY A 14 -7.32 3.47 -12.76
CA GLY A 14 -7.08 4.81 -12.21
C GLY A 14 -7.50 4.94 -10.75
N PHE A 15 -7.66 3.83 -10.04
CA PHE A 15 -8.14 3.82 -8.65
C PHE A 15 -7.25 4.62 -7.71
N TYR A 16 -5.92 4.52 -7.88
CA TYR A 16 -4.95 5.18 -7.00
C TYR A 16 -4.73 6.66 -7.33
N ASP A 17 -5.19 7.12 -8.47
CA ASP A 17 -4.96 8.51 -8.89
C ASP A 17 -5.67 9.48 -7.93
N GLY A 18 -4.94 10.42 -7.39
CA GLY A 18 -5.46 11.41 -6.46
C GLY A 18 -5.54 10.95 -5.01
N LEU A 19 -5.19 9.71 -4.70
CA LEU A 19 -5.15 9.22 -3.32
C LEU A 19 -3.88 9.73 -2.62
N ALA A 20 -3.89 9.72 -1.29
CA ALA A 20 -2.76 10.21 -0.50
C ALA A 20 -2.18 9.12 0.38
N PHE A 21 -0.90 9.31 0.77
CA PHE A 21 -0.28 8.52 1.82
C PHE A 21 -0.75 9.10 3.16
N HIS A 22 -1.70 8.45 3.79
CA HIS A 22 -2.35 8.96 5.01
C HIS A 22 -1.58 8.65 6.29
N ARG A 23 -0.59 7.75 6.22
CA ARG A 23 0.18 7.34 7.38
C ARG A 23 1.63 7.12 6.97
N VAL A 24 2.49 8.06 7.35
CA VAL A 24 3.94 7.96 7.10
C VAL A 24 4.64 8.03 8.45
N ILE A 25 5.34 6.97 8.81
CA ILE A 25 6.06 6.86 10.08
C ILE A 25 7.55 6.73 9.76
N PRO A 26 8.38 7.75 10.08
CA PRO A 26 9.82 7.67 9.84
C PRO A 26 10.43 6.43 10.48
N GLY A 27 11.33 5.78 9.76
CA GLY A 27 12.00 4.57 10.21
C GLY A 27 11.14 3.31 10.16
N PHE A 28 9.88 3.41 9.73
CA PHE A 28 8.97 2.28 9.64
C PHE A 28 8.44 2.10 8.21
N MET A 29 7.48 2.91 7.79
CA MET A 29 6.83 2.70 6.49
C MET A 29 6.01 3.92 6.05
N ALA A 30 5.60 3.94 4.78
CA ALA A 30 4.61 4.87 4.23
C ALA A 30 3.43 4.06 3.72
N GLN A 31 2.23 4.35 4.21
CA GLN A 31 0.99 3.64 3.87
C GLN A 31 0.05 4.54 3.08
N GLY A 32 -0.49 4.00 1.99
CA GLY A 32 -1.42 4.72 1.13
C GLY A 32 -2.42 3.78 0.45
N GLY A 33 -3.16 4.32 -0.51
CA GLY A 33 -4.12 3.54 -1.29
C GLY A 33 -5.52 3.46 -0.71
N CYS A 34 -5.84 4.24 0.33
CA CYS A 34 -7.19 4.31 0.87
C CYS A 34 -8.02 5.31 0.06
N PRO A 35 -9.18 4.91 -0.52
CA PRO A 35 -10.02 5.83 -1.30
C PRO A 35 -10.58 6.99 -0.47
N ASN A 36 -10.65 6.86 0.85
CA ASN A 36 -11.09 7.93 1.73
C ASN A 36 -10.07 9.07 1.86
N THR A 37 -8.91 8.95 1.21
CA THR A 37 -7.93 10.04 1.12
C THR A 37 -8.13 10.91 -0.12
N ARG A 38 -9.07 10.56 -0.99
CA ARG A 38 -9.39 11.37 -2.17
C ARG A 38 -10.11 12.63 -1.76
N ALA A 39 -9.79 13.75 -2.42
CA ALA A 39 -10.47 15.01 -2.16
C ALA A 39 -11.99 14.86 -2.32
N GLY A 40 -12.76 15.35 -1.35
CA GLY A 40 -14.21 15.23 -1.34
C GLY A 40 -14.75 13.94 -0.74
N SER A 41 -13.91 13.01 -0.33
CA SER A 41 -14.37 11.80 0.35
C SER A 41 -14.89 12.14 1.75
N SER A 42 -15.99 11.47 2.14
CA SER A 42 -16.59 11.62 3.47
C SER A 42 -16.12 10.57 4.47
N GLY A 43 -15.38 9.56 4.02
CA GLY A 43 -14.91 8.49 4.88
C GLY A 43 -13.65 8.86 5.67
N ILE A 44 -13.33 8.05 6.66
CA ILE A 44 -12.14 8.23 7.48
C ILE A 44 -10.93 7.60 6.78
N PRO A 45 -9.83 8.35 6.55
CA PRO A 45 -8.62 7.78 5.97
C PRO A 45 -8.13 6.56 6.76
N GLY A 46 -7.78 5.50 6.03
CA GLY A 46 -7.34 4.24 6.61
C GLY A 46 -8.43 3.18 6.73
N THR A 47 -9.71 3.54 6.53
CA THR A 47 -10.84 2.63 6.69
C THR A 47 -11.46 2.18 5.37
N GLY A 48 -11.05 2.75 4.24
CA GLY A 48 -11.64 2.47 2.94
C GLY A 48 -10.92 1.38 2.16
N GLY A 49 -11.58 0.90 1.12
CA GLY A 49 -11.05 -0.10 0.21
C GLY A 49 -11.79 -0.08 -1.12
N PRO A 50 -11.50 -1.03 -2.02
CA PRO A 50 -12.07 -1.04 -3.37
C PRO A 50 -13.50 -1.59 -3.44
N GLY A 51 -14.12 -1.90 -2.31
CA GLY A 51 -15.46 -2.49 -2.26
C GLY A 51 -15.45 -4.00 -2.13
N TYR A 52 -14.31 -4.62 -2.02
CA TYR A 52 -14.13 -6.05 -1.83
C TYR A 52 -12.85 -6.30 -1.03
N LYS A 53 -12.64 -7.54 -0.61
CA LYS A 53 -11.44 -7.97 0.11
C LYS A 53 -10.74 -9.09 -0.64
N ILE A 54 -9.43 -9.19 -0.46
CA ILE A 54 -8.63 -10.27 -1.04
C ILE A 54 -7.96 -11.08 0.07
N ASN A 55 -7.70 -12.33 -0.23
CA ASN A 55 -7.04 -13.24 0.71
C ASN A 55 -5.55 -12.91 0.80
N CYS A 56 -4.99 -13.13 1.97
CA CYS A 56 -3.54 -13.07 2.16
C CYS A 56 -2.85 -14.12 1.29
N GLU A 57 -1.71 -13.73 0.72
CA GLU A 57 -0.85 -14.63 -0.05
C GLU A 57 0.52 -14.65 0.61
N ILE A 58 0.57 -15.19 1.83
CA ILE A 58 1.80 -15.24 2.60
C ILE A 58 2.85 -16.04 1.83
N ASN A 59 4.05 -15.49 1.73
CA ASN A 59 5.14 -16.06 0.96
C ASN A 59 6.47 -15.90 1.70
N SER A 60 7.55 -16.34 1.09
CA SER A 60 8.89 -16.30 1.70
C SER A 60 9.55 -14.93 1.60
N ASN A 61 8.95 -13.96 0.91
CA ASN A 61 9.50 -12.62 0.83
C ASN A 61 9.39 -11.92 2.18
N LYS A 62 10.47 -11.23 2.56
CA LYS A 62 10.55 -10.55 3.84
C LYS A 62 10.29 -9.07 3.69
N HIS A 63 9.90 -8.43 4.79
CA HIS A 63 9.71 -6.98 4.85
C HIS A 63 11.06 -6.31 5.04
N LEU A 64 11.74 -6.07 3.92
CA LEU A 64 13.03 -5.38 3.87
C LEU A 64 12.82 -3.95 3.38
N LYS A 65 13.88 -3.13 3.48
CA LYS A 65 13.86 -1.77 2.94
C LYS A 65 13.41 -1.78 1.47
N GLY A 66 12.37 -1.02 1.15
CA GLY A 66 11.84 -0.93 -0.20
C GLY A 66 10.77 -1.96 -0.54
N SER A 67 10.42 -2.88 0.36
CA SER A 67 9.35 -3.85 0.12
C SER A 67 8.00 -3.17 0.01
N LEU A 68 7.19 -3.62 -0.96
CA LEU A 68 5.79 -3.28 -1.09
C LEU A 68 4.96 -4.39 -0.49
N SER A 69 4.07 -4.05 0.45
CA SER A 69 3.26 -5.02 1.16
C SER A 69 1.83 -4.54 1.30
N MET A 70 0.89 -5.47 1.40
CA MET A 70 -0.53 -5.15 1.56
C MET A 70 -0.88 -4.85 3.00
N ALA A 71 -1.49 -3.69 3.23
CA ALA A 71 -2.09 -3.36 4.51
C ALA A 71 -3.43 -4.09 4.66
N HIS A 72 -3.76 -4.51 5.87
CA HIS A 72 -5.05 -5.14 6.17
C HIS A 72 -5.40 -4.94 7.64
N ALA A 73 -6.65 -5.22 7.97
CA ALA A 73 -7.19 -5.13 9.33
C ALA A 73 -7.35 -6.52 9.98
N GLY A 74 -6.55 -7.49 9.53
CA GLY A 74 -6.58 -8.88 9.96
C GLY A 74 -6.44 -9.81 8.75
N LYS A 75 -6.46 -11.11 9.01
CA LYS A 75 -6.28 -12.11 7.96
C LYS A 75 -7.37 -11.98 6.89
N ASN A 76 -6.95 -11.99 5.61
CA ASN A 76 -7.85 -11.97 4.44
C ASN A 76 -8.76 -10.74 4.37
N THR A 77 -8.27 -9.58 4.83
CA THR A 77 -9.02 -8.31 4.75
C THR A 77 -8.34 -7.25 3.89
N GLY A 78 -7.31 -7.62 3.14
CA GLY A 78 -6.63 -6.70 2.22
C GLY A 78 -7.57 -6.23 1.11
N GLY A 79 -7.28 -5.08 0.53
CA GLY A 79 -8.06 -4.50 -0.56
C GLY A 79 -7.20 -3.63 -1.45
N SER A 80 -7.14 -2.33 -1.17
CA SER A 80 -6.36 -1.39 -1.96
C SER A 80 -5.20 -0.76 -1.20
N GLN A 81 -5.23 -0.74 0.11
CA GLN A 81 -4.19 -0.10 0.89
C GLN A 81 -2.91 -0.91 0.88
N PHE A 82 -1.79 -0.22 0.73
CA PHE A 82 -0.46 -0.82 0.72
C PHE A 82 0.51 0.03 1.51
N PHE A 83 1.67 -0.52 1.83
CA PHE A 83 2.73 0.27 2.46
C PHE A 83 4.09 -0.07 1.85
N ILE A 84 4.98 0.90 1.90
CA ILE A 84 6.36 0.79 1.45
C ILE A 84 7.25 0.82 2.68
N VAL A 85 8.06 -0.21 2.85
CA VAL A 85 8.88 -0.39 4.05
C VAL A 85 10.12 0.51 3.99
N TYR A 86 10.38 1.27 5.03
CA TYR A 86 11.57 2.13 5.13
C TYR A 86 12.78 1.38 5.68
N GLU A 87 12.55 0.50 6.64
CA GLU A 87 13.60 -0.33 7.23
C GLU A 87 13.01 -1.71 7.51
N ALA A 88 13.86 -2.74 7.57
CA ALA A 88 13.40 -4.11 7.78
C ALA A 88 12.46 -4.24 8.98
N GLN A 89 11.34 -4.94 8.78
CA GLN A 89 10.29 -5.15 9.78
C GLN A 89 9.98 -6.64 9.89
N PRO A 90 10.85 -7.43 10.55
CA PRO A 90 10.66 -8.89 10.58
C PRO A 90 9.38 -9.33 11.29
N HIS A 91 8.81 -8.50 12.18
CA HIS A 91 7.56 -8.83 12.85
C HIS A 91 6.35 -8.87 11.91
N LEU A 92 6.48 -8.31 10.70
CA LEU A 92 5.43 -8.34 9.68
C LEU A 92 5.55 -9.55 8.75
N ASP A 93 6.70 -10.23 8.75
CA ASP A 93 6.92 -11.41 7.91
C ASP A 93 5.94 -12.50 8.30
N GLY A 94 5.31 -13.12 7.29
CA GLY A 94 4.30 -14.14 7.52
C GLY A 94 2.92 -13.63 7.94
N VAL A 95 2.74 -12.32 8.09
CA VAL A 95 1.47 -11.70 8.47
C VAL A 95 0.88 -10.88 7.33
N HIS A 96 1.70 -10.10 6.65
CA HIS A 96 1.32 -9.29 5.50
C HIS A 96 1.90 -9.86 4.22
N THR A 97 1.20 -9.63 3.10
CA THR A 97 1.63 -10.12 1.79
C THR A 97 2.59 -9.13 1.14
N VAL A 98 3.86 -9.51 1.04
CA VAL A 98 4.86 -8.77 0.26
C VAL A 98 4.67 -9.13 -1.21
N PHE A 99 4.41 -8.15 -2.07
CA PHE A 99 4.11 -8.41 -3.49
C PHE A 99 4.98 -7.61 -4.45
N GLY A 100 5.86 -6.75 -3.96
CA GLY A 100 6.74 -5.97 -4.80
C GLY A 100 7.86 -5.31 -4.03
N LYS A 101 8.67 -4.55 -4.74
CA LYS A 101 9.77 -3.79 -4.14
C LYS A 101 10.11 -2.57 -4.98
N THR A 102 10.79 -1.59 -4.37
CA THR A 102 11.34 -0.44 -5.07
C THR A 102 12.77 -0.17 -4.61
N ASP A 103 13.59 0.35 -5.52
CA ASP A 103 14.93 0.82 -5.21
C ASP A 103 14.99 2.35 -5.10
N ASP A 104 13.87 3.04 -5.37
CA ASP A 104 13.80 4.52 -5.38
C ASP A 104 13.58 5.10 -3.98
N MET A 105 14.38 4.66 -3.02
CA MET A 105 14.22 5.06 -1.62
C MET A 105 14.42 6.55 -1.39
N ASP A 106 15.24 7.21 -2.21
CA ASP A 106 15.42 8.66 -2.10
C ASP A 106 14.10 9.42 -2.24
N ILE A 107 13.23 8.95 -3.14
CA ILE A 107 11.91 9.54 -3.35
C ILE A 107 10.95 9.09 -2.24
N VAL A 108 10.97 7.80 -1.93
CA VAL A 108 10.07 7.22 -0.91
C VAL A 108 10.29 7.87 0.45
N LEU A 109 11.53 8.12 0.84
CA LEU A 109 11.86 8.72 2.13
C LEU A 109 11.43 10.19 2.24
N LYS A 110 11.09 10.84 1.12
CA LYS A 110 10.57 12.22 1.10
C LYS A 110 9.07 12.30 1.31
N LEU A 111 8.37 11.17 1.34
CA LEU A 111 6.92 11.17 1.55
C LEU A 111 6.58 11.66 2.95
N THR A 112 5.48 12.39 3.04
CA THR A 112 4.92 12.88 4.30
C THR A 112 3.43 12.56 4.35
N ASN A 113 2.83 12.68 5.52
CA ASN A 113 1.38 12.51 5.64
C ASN A 113 0.67 13.50 4.73
N GLY A 114 -0.16 12.97 3.83
CA GLY A 114 -0.87 13.78 2.85
C GLY A 114 -0.21 13.89 1.48
N SER A 115 1.00 13.33 1.29
CA SER A 115 1.61 13.26 -0.04
C SER A 115 0.68 12.52 -1.00
N LYS A 116 0.42 13.10 -2.18
CA LYS A 116 -0.57 12.58 -3.13
C LYS A 116 0.06 11.73 -4.21
N ILE A 117 -0.67 10.71 -4.64
CA ILE A 117 -0.39 9.97 -5.86
C ILE A 117 -1.07 10.73 -6.99
N ILE A 118 -0.29 11.42 -7.81
CA ILE A 118 -0.85 12.20 -8.93
C ILE A 118 -1.38 11.24 -9.98
N LYS A 119 -0.59 10.23 -10.33
CA LYS A 119 -0.99 9.19 -11.28
C LYS A 119 -0.19 7.92 -11.04
N ALA A 120 -0.85 6.78 -11.09
CA ALA A 120 -0.22 5.47 -11.09
C ALA A 120 -0.53 4.80 -12.42
N SER A 121 0.49 4.25 -13.07
CA SER A 121 0.32 3.59 -14.37
C SER A 121 1.22 2.38 -14.48
N LEU A 122 0.82 1.45 -15.37
CA LEU A 122 1.63 0.28 -15.70
C LEU A 122 2.60 0.64 -16.83
N VAL A 123 3.80 0.08 -16.72
CA VAL A 123 4.87 0.32 -17.70
C VAL A 123 5.08 -0.93 -18.54
#